data_31e4a7989bdc9a73799ba4db421cc189
#
_entry.id   31e4a7989bdc9a73799ba4db421cc189
#
_cell.length_a   1.000
_cell.length_b   1.000
_cell.length_c   1.000
_cell.angle_alpha   90.00
_cell.angle_beta   90.00
_cell.angle_gamma   90.00
#
_symmetry.space_group_name_H-M   'P 1'
#
loop_
_entity.id
_entity.type
_entity.pdbx_description
1 polymer ?
#
loop_
_entity_poly.entity_id
_entity_poly.type
_entity_poly.pdbx_seq_one_letter_code
_entity_poly.pdbx_strand_id
1 'polypeptide(L)'
;MNVRRILLAWMLGVVVVGPTVAAEDPSAKPVIGSASPQAVTGRPLSVLFVGNSYTFFNDLPRMVRQMSLDAAQPRPLVVRDITFGGASLEAHWNRGVVQQVLASQHWDYVVIQDFSTMPVDNPEKTRKYVRLMAAEARKAGAKPILYLTWARQANPAMQAQLDAVYTGLANETHALLAPVGQAWKQALAATPQPHLFIEDGSHPSYSGSYLTASVFYSLIYGVQPPAPSSEQAARLDHDSSSALQGFAWNSLQAQDLALRTVPAELRTLPITATR
;
A
#
# COMPACT_ATOMS: atom_id res chain seq x y z
N MET A 1 -0.67 -80.98 37.53
CA MET A 1 -1.20 -82.32 37.18
C MET A 1 -2.26 -82.14 36.12
N ASN A 2 -2.06 -82.82 35.02
CA ASN A 2 -2.96 -83.08 33.87
C ASN A 2 -3.44 -82.00 32.96
N VAL A 3 -2.68 -81.99 31.91
CA VAL A 3 -2.88 -81.36 30.57
C VAL A 3 -3.98 -82.20 29.85
N ARG A 4 -4.89 -81.49 29.18
CA ARG A 4 -5.59 -82.06 28.01
C ARG A 4 -5.56 -81.05 26.86
N ARG A 5 -4.85 -81.45 25.82
CA ARG A 5 -4.82 -80.84 24.47
C ARG A 5 -6.13 -81.17 23.77
N ILE A 6 -6.77 -80.20 23.17
CA ILE A 6 -7.77 -80.40 22.13
C ILE A 6 -7.34 -79.66 20.89
N LEU A 7 -7.06 -80.43 19.84
CA LEU A 7 -6.86 -79.97 18.47
C LEU A 7 -8.23 -79.61 17.87
N LEU A 8 -8.36 -78.43 17.30
CA LEU A 8 -9.49 -78.10 16.45
C LEU A 8 -8.99 -77.64 15.09
N ALA A 9 -9.53 -78.32 14.06
CA ALA A 9 -9.16 -78.17 12.67
C ALA A 9 -9.62 -76.78 12.07
N TRP A 10 -8.79 -76.25 11.24
CA TRP A 10 -9.08 -75.09 10.43
C TRP A 10 -9.79 -75.48 9.15
N MET A 11 -11.04 -75.04 8.96
CA MET A 11 -11.65 -74.94 7.63
C MET A 11 -11.46 -73.55 7.05
N LEU A 12 -10.75 -73.47 5.94
CA LEU A 12 -10.66 -72.25 5.13
C LEU A 12 -11.99 -72.09 4.37
N GLY A 13 -12.77 -71.07 4.78
CA GLY A 13 -13.86 -70.52 3.98
C GLY A 13 -13.36 -69.34 3.18
N VAL A 14 -13.26 -69.47 1.86
CA VAL A 14 -12.98 -68.30 0.94
C VAL A 14 -14.29 -67.54 0.81
N VAL A 15 -14.33 -66.31 1.38
CA VAL A 15 -15.41 -65.34 1.13
C VAL A 15 -14.94 -64.44 0.01
N VAL A 16 -15.56 -64.56 -1.16
CA VAL A 16 -15.40 -63.61 -2.28
C VAL A 16 -16.27 -62.39 -1.96
N VAL A 17 -15.62 -61.29 -1.55
CA VAL A 17 -16.30 -60.00 -1.40
C VAL A 17 -16.22 -59.28 -2.75
N GLY A 18 -17.33 -59.20 -3.45
CA GLY A 18 -17.49 -58.36 -4.63
C GLY A 18 -17.51 -56.86 -4.23
N PRO A 19 -17.11 -55.94 -5.13
CA PRO A 19 -17.13 -54.52 -4.83
C PRO A 19 -18.59 -54.01 -4.69
N THR A 20 -18.95 -53.61 -3.47
CA THR A 20 -20.17 -52.84 -3.23
C THR A 20 -19.98 -51.45 -3.77
N VAL A 21 -20.65 -51.10 -4.87
CA VAL A 21 -20.81 -49.72 -5.34
C VAL A 21 -21.71 -49.04 -4.31
N ALA A 22 -21.13 -48.09 -3.57
CA ALA A 22 -21.89 -47.23 -2.69
C ALA A 22 -22.74 -46.29 -3.57
N ALA A 23 -24.06 -46.29 -3.35
CA ALA A 23 -24.97 -45.35 -3.98
C ALA A 23 -24.64 -43.95 -3.50
N GLU A 24 -24.40 -43.01 -4.44
CA GLU A 24 -24.20 -41.62 -4.14
C GLU A 24 -25.51 -40.99 -3.60
N ASP A 25 -25.41 -40.33 -2.48
CA ASP A 25 -26.51 -39.60 -1.84
C ASP A 25 -26.77 -38.30 -2.68
N PRO A 26 -27.94 -38.15 -3.35
CA PRO A 26 -28.23 -36.98 -4.17
C PRO A 26 -28.46 -35.70 -3.36
N SER A 27 -28.37 -35.72 -2.03
CA SER A 27 -28.51 -34.54 -1.16
C SER A 27 -27.17 -33.94 -0.68
N ALA A 28 -26.03 -34.50 -1.09
CA ALA A 28 -24.73 -33.95 -0.74
C ALA A 28 -24.53 -32.57 -1.41
N LYS A 29 -24.62 -31.51 -0.63
CA LYS A 29 -24.26 -30.16 -1.08
C LYS A 29 -22.79 -30.16 -1.51
N PRO A 30 -22.44 -29.50 -2.64
CA PRO A 30 -21.06 -29.41 -3.06
C PRO A 30 -20.23 -28.77 -1.94
N VAL A 31 -19.22 -29.47 -1.46
CA VAL A 31 -18.18 -28.88 -0.61
C VAL A 31 -17.48 -27.84 -1.46
N ILE A 32 -17.69 -26.57 -1.12
CA ILE A 32 -16.97 -25.45 -1.75
C ILE A 32 -15.50 -25.73 -1.47
N GLY A 33 -14.80 -26.15 -2.51
CA GLY A 33 -13.37 -26.43 -2.44
C GLY A 33 -12.64 -25.24 -1.86
N SER A 34 -11.79 -25.45 -0.88
CA SER A 34 -10.83 -24.48 -0.39
C SER A 34 -10.04 -23.98 -1.61
N ALA A 35 -10.18 -22.72 -1.95
CA ALA A 35 -9.40 -22.11 -3.03
C ALA A 35 -7.92 -22.41 -2.75
N SER A 36 -7.27 -23.08 -3.67
CA SER A 36 -5.83 -23.32 -3.60
C SER A 36 -5.12 -21.97 -3.48
N PRO A 37 -4.07 -21.84 -2.66
CA PRO A 37 -3.29 -20.62 -2.59
C PRO A 37 -2.88 -20.20 -4.01
N GLN A 38 -3.27 -19.00 -4.41
CA GLN A 38 -2.94 -18.51 -5.74
C GLN A 38 -1.41 -18.39 -5.87
N ALA A 39 -0.86 -18.87 -6.97
CA ALA A 39 0.58 -18.82 -7.21
C ALA A 39 1.08 -17.37 -7.24
N VAL A 40 2.04 -17.05 -6.38
CA VAL A 40 2.71 -15.74 -6.35
C VAL A 40 3.41 -15.53 -7.69
N THR A 41 3.08 -14.45 -8.39
CA THR A 41 3.67 -14.11 -9.68
C THR A 41 4.86 -13.16 -9.52
N GLY A 42 6.06 -13.64 -9.86
CA GLY A 42 7.29 -12.83 -9.86
C GLY A 42 7.92 -12.63 -8.46
N ARG A 43 9.06 -11.94 -8.42
CA ARG A 43 9.70 -11.60 -7.15
C ARG A 43 8.88 -10.56 -6.39
N PRO A 44 8.86 -10.60 -5.06
CA PRO A 44 8.26 -9.52 -4.26
C PRO A 44 8.84 -8.15 -4.61
N LEU A 45 7.99 -7.11 -4.56
CA LEU A 45 8.45 -5.73 -4.62
C LEU A 45 8.92 -5.28 -3.24
N SER A 46 9.99 -4.48 -3.18
CA SER A 46 10.51 -3.93 -1.93
C SER A 46 10.28 -2.42 -1.87
N VAL A 47 9.67 -1.96 -0.77
CA VAL A 47 9.34 -0.54 -0.56
C VAL A 47 9.84 -0.07 0.80
N LEU A 48 10.67 0.97 0.77
CA LEU A 48 11.08 1.70 1.97
C LEU A 48 10.20 2.94 2.15
N PHE A 49 9.55 3.06 3.31
CA PHE A 49 8.82 4.27 3.69
C PHE A 49 9.69 5.12 4.61
N VAL A 50 9.89 6.38 4.24
CA VAL A 50 10.59 7.38 5.06
C VAL A 50 9.62 8.49 5.40
N GLY A 51 9.40 8.73 6.71
CA GLY A 51 8.41 9.72 7.13
C GLY A 51 8.26 9.85 8.64
N ASN A 52 7.07 10.22 9.04
CA ASN A 52 6.73 10.46 10.45
C ASN A 52 5.39 9.81 10.82
N SER A 53 4.64 10.40 11.76
CA SER A 53 3.35 9.87 12.20
C SER A 53 2.34 9.70 11.05
N TYR A 54 2.35 10.52 10.02
CA TYR A 54 1.47 10.35 8.85
C TYR A 54 1.75 9.06 8.08
N THR A 55 2.94 8.49 8.26
CA THR A 55 3.32 7.20 7.68
C THR A 55 3.10 6.03 8.64
N PHE A 56 3.39 6.16 9.94
CA PHE A 56 3.26 5.02 10.85
C PHE A 56 1.87 4.85 11.49
N PHE A 57 0.99 5.88 11.47
CA PHE A 57 -0.37 5.73 12.00
C PHE A 57 -1.11 4.58 11.32
N ASN A 58 -1.79 3.77 12.12
CA ASN A 58 -2.53 2.56 11.71
C ASN A 58 -1.67 1.56 10.90
N ASP A 59 -0.35 1.61 11.07
CA ASP A 59 0.60 0.76 10.36
C ASP A 59 0.39 0.81 8.82
N LEU A 60 0.39 2.03 8.26
CA LEU A 60 0.15 2.27 6.84
C LEU A 60 1.01 1.38 5.92
N PRO A 61 2.33 1.20 6.14
CA PRO A 61 3.13 0.31 5.29
C PRO A 61 2.62 -1.13 5.28
N ARG A 62 2.23 -1.67 6.45
CA ARG A 62 1.65 -3.00 6.55
C ARG A 62 0.28 -3.07 5.87
N MET A 63 -0.52 -2.02 5.94
CA MET A 63 -1.83 -1.96 5.26
C MET A 63 -1.66 -2.05 3.74
N VAL A 64 -0.68 -1.34 3.15
CA VAL A 64 -0.34 -1.46 1.71
C VAL A 64 0.14 -2.88 1.37
N ARG A 65 0.99 -3.44 2.23
CA ARG A 65 1.46 -4.83 2.08
C ARG A 65 0.29 -5.82 2.10
N GLN A 66 -0.66 -5.66 3.04
CA GLN A 66 -1.82 -6.54 3.13
C GLN A 66 -2.64 -6.50 1.84
N MET A 67 -2.92 -5.31 1.27
CA MET A 67 -3.59 -5.20 -0.02
C MET A 67 -2.86 -5.97 -1.14
N SER A 68 -1.53 -6.02 -1.10
CA SER A 68 -0.75 -6.79 -2.08
C SER A 68 -0.90 -8.31 -1.95
N LEU A 69 -1.27 -8.80 -0.76
CA LEU A 69 -1.52 -10.21 -0.49
C LEU A 69 -2.98 -10.60 -0.81
N ASP A 70 -3.91 -9.64 -0.70
CA ASP A 70 -5.33 -9.84 -0.94
C ASP A 70 -5.70 -9.76 -2.44
N ALA A 71 -4.75 -9.34 -3.29
CA ALA A 71 -4.96 -9.24 -4.72
C ALA A 71 -5.24 -10.58 -5.38
N ALA A 72 -6.07 -10.59 -6.43
CA ALA A 72 -6.40 -11.80 -7.19
C ALA A 72 -5.18 -12.50 -7.83
N GLN A 73 -4.15 -11.73 -8.17
CA GLN A 73 -2.85 -12.22 -8.62
C GLN A 73 -1.77 -11.56 -7.76
N PRO A 74 -1.48 -12.11 -6.57
CA PRO A 74 -0.63 -11.45 -5.61
C PRO A 74 0.82 -11.39 -6.10
N ARG A 75 1.37 -10.18 -6.11
CA ARG A 75 2.80 -9.91 -6.15
C ARG A 75 3.16 -9.24 -4.83
N PRO A 76 3.62 -9.99 -3.82
CA PRO A 76 3.76 -9.48 -2.47
C PRO A 76 4.66 -8.26 -2.38
N LEU A 77 4.28 -7.32 -1.49
CA LEU A 77 5.16 -6.25 -1.04
C LEU A 77 5.96 -6.68 0.18
N VAL A 78 7.25 -6.40 0.15
CA VAL A 78 8.11 -6.37 1.33
C VAL A 78 8.27 -4.90 1.71
N VAL A 79 7.80 -4.53 2.89
CA VAL A 79 7.84 -3.15 3.36
C VAL A 79 8.78 -3.01 4.55
N ARG A 80 9.46 -1.87 4.61
CA ARG A 80 10.18 -1.39 5.78
C ARG A 80 9.92 0.09 5.93
N ASP A 81 9.90 0.59 7.13
CA ASP A 81 9.79 2.02 7.39
C ASP A 81 10.94 2.53 8.25
N ILE A 82 11.25 3.80 8.06
CA ILE A 82 12.10 4.61 8.91
C ILE A 82 11.26 5.83 9.26
N THR A 83 10.62 5.77 10.43
CA THR A 83 9.65 6.77 10.85
C THR A 83 9.90 7.22 12.28
N PHE A 84 9.72 8.51 12.54
CA PHE A 84 9.78 9.09 13.87
C PHE A 84 8.68 10.13 14.04
N GLY A 85 8.10 10.24 15.20
CA GLY A 85 7.08 11.25 15.49
C GLY A 85 7.60 12.67 15.20
N GLY A 86 6.89 13.42 14.34
CA GLY A 86 7.24 14.79 13.98
C GLY A 86 8.54 14.98 13.17
N ALA A 87 9.13 13.91 12.64
CA ALA A 87 10.37 14.02 11.88
C ALA A 87 10.16 14.76 10.56
N SER A 88 11.13 15.64 10.22
CA SER A 88 11.29 16.21 8.89
C SER A 88 12.29 15.40 8.06
N LEU A 89 12.30 15.61 6.73
CA LEU A 89 13.31 15.00 5.85
C LEU A 89 14.73 15.45 6.23
N GLU A 90 14.91 16.69 6.72
CA GLU A 90 16.18 17.16 7.26
C GLU A 90 16.66 16.26 8.43
N ALA A 91 15.76 15.95 9.37
CA ALA A 91 16.09 15.09 10.51
C ALA A 91 16.48 13.68 10.06
N HIS A 92 15.76 13.12 9.09
CA HIS A 92 16.11 11.81 8.50
C HIS A 92 17.46 11.84 7.79
N TRP A 93 17.71 12.87 6.97
CA TRP A 93 18.96 13.02 6.25
C TRP A 93 20.17 13.10 7.18
N ASN A 94 20.07 13.95 8.21
CA ASN A 94 21.17 14.20 9.12
C ASN A 94 21.49 13.00 10.05
N ARG A 95 20.51 12.11 10.27
CA ARG A 95 20.73 10.84 11.02
C ARG A 95 21.50 9.80 10.21
N GLY A 96 21.51 9.87 8.90
CA GLY A 96 22.21 8.94 8.02
C GLY A 96 21.63 7.51 7.95
N VAL A 97 20.56 7.21 8.69
CA VAL A 97 19.97 5.85 8.75
C VAL A 97 19.34 5.48 7.41
N VAL A 98 18.69 6.43 6.73
CA VAL A 98 18.08 6.20 5.41
C VAL A 98 19.13 5.78 4.40
N GLN A 99 20.25 6.47 4.33
CA GLN A 99 21.37 6.19 3.43
C GLN A 99 21.96 4.80 3.70
N GLN A 100 22.14 4.43 4.97
CA GLN A 100 22.63 3.09 5.36
C GLN A 100 21.66 1.99 4.93
N VAL A 101 20.35 2.19 5.15
CA VAL A 101 19.32 1.21 4.78
C VAL A 101 19.21 1.08 3.27
N LEU A 102 19.30 2.19 2.53
CA LEU A 102 19.30 2.16 1.06
C LEU A 102 20.49 1.40 0.50
N ALA A 103 21.66 1.52 1.13
CA ALA A 103 22.88 0.80 0.72
C ALA A 103 22.88 -0.68 1.10
N SER A 104 22.01 -1.11 2.04
CA SER A 104 22.08 -2.46 2.62
C SER A 104 21.39 -3.56 1.79
N GLN A 105 20.48 -3.20 0.89
CA GLN A 105 19.74 -4.14 0.06
C GLN A 105 19.09 -3.44 -1.15
N HIS A 106 18.54 -4.24 -2.07
CA HIS A 106 17.79 -3.71 -3.21
C HIS A 106 16.41 -3.19 -2.77
N TRP A 107 16.04 -2.03 -3.31
CA TRP A 107 14.72 -1.41 -3.17
C TRP A 107 14.12 -1.12 -4.54
N ASP A 108 12.83 -1.43 -4.73
CA ASP A 108 12.09 -1.05 -5.94
C ASP A 108 11.59 0.39 -5.83
N TYR A 109 11.12 0.78 -4.62
CA TYR A 109 10.55 2.10 -4.36
C TYR A 109 11.02 2.65 -3.02
N VAL A 110 11.10 3.98 -2.93
CA VAL A 110 11.30 4.73 -1.68
C VAL A 110 10.22 5.80 -1.60
N VAL A 111 9.34 5.67 -0.61
CA VAL A 111 8.33 6.69 -0.29
C VAL A 111 8.96 7.75 0.59
N ILE A 112 8.82 9.01 0.20
CA ILE A 112 9.46 10.17 0.82
C ILE A 112 8.37 11.11 1.32
N GLN A 113 8.23 11.26 2.66
CA GLN A 113 7.25 12.10 3.32
C GLN A 113 7.94 13.07 4.29
N ASP A 114 7.73 14.36 4.07
CA ASP A 114 8.26 15.42 4.96
C ASP A 114 7.30 15.69 6.13
N PHE A 115 7.72 16.53 7.08
CA PHE A 115 6.83 17.01 8.14
C PHE A 115 5.62 17.71 7.55
N SER A 116 4.43 17.47 8.12
CA SER A 116 3.13 17.79 7.51
C SER A 116 2.96 19.22 7.02
N THR A 117 3.53 20.21 7.72
CA THR A 117 3.44 21.62 7.35
C THR A 117 4.72 22.16 6.70
N MET A 118 5.83 21.41 6.72
CA MET A 118 7.11 21.88 6.19
C MET A 118 7.03 22.36 4.73
N PRO A 119 6.30 21.69 3.82
CA PRO A 119 6.17 22.16 2.43
C PRO A 119 5.51 23.52 2.31
N VAL A 120 4.72 23.94 3.30
CA VAL A 120 4.05 25.24 3.37
C VAL A 120 4.89 26.24 4.15
N ASP A 121 5.38 25.84 5.32
CA ASP A 121 6.11 26.75 6.24
C ASP A 121 7.51 27.08 5.72
N ASN A 122 8.17 26.14 5.05
CA ASN A 122 9.49 26.31 4.47
C ASN A 122 9.68 25.43 3.22
N PRO A 123 9.09 25.81 2.09
CA PRO A 123 9.13 25.05 0.85
C PRO A 123 10.55 24.83 0.31
N GLU A 124 11.48 25.77 0.52
CA GLU A 124 12.86 25.61 0.10
C GLU A 124 13.60 24.52 0.88
N LYS A 125 13.31 24.38 2.18
CA LYS A 125 13.84 23.28 2.99
C LYS A 125 13.31 21.94 2.50
N THR A 126 12.01 21.82 2.29
CA THR A 126 11.40 20.62 1.68
C THR A 126 12.03 20.31 0.34
N ARG A 127 12.18 21.31 -0.54
CA ARG A 127 12.81 21.15 -1.86
C ARG A 127 14.22 20.59 -1.76
N LYS A 128 15.05 21.16 -0.87
CA LYS A 128 16.42 20.69 -0.64
C LYS A 128 16.45 19.21 -0.26
N TYR A 129 15.69 18.83 0.76
CA TYR A 129 15.78 17.47 1.30
C TYR A 129 15.04 16.42 0.47
N VAL A 130 13.99 16.79 -0.26
CA VAL A 130 13.37 15.92 -1.27
C VAL A 130 14.36 15.60 -2.40
N ARG A 131 15.10 16.61 -2.91
CA ARG A 131 16.15 16.39 -3.93
C ARG A 131 17.22 15.42 -3.45
N LEU A 132 17.72 15.60 -2.24
CA LEU A 132 18.73 14.73 -1.64
C LEU A 132 18.24 13.29 -1.48
N MET A 133 17.03 13.11 -0.91
CA MET A 133 16.43 11.80 -0.71
C MET A 133 16.11 11.10 -2.04
N ALA A 134 15.55 11.81 -3.01
CA ALA A 134 15.25 11.26 -4.34
C ALA A 134 16.53 10.86 -5.10
N ALA A 135 17.60 11.63 -4.98
CA ALA A 135 18.89 11.28 -5.57
C ALA A 135 19.50 10.03 -4.92
N GLU A 136 19.46 9.93 -3.58
CA GLU A 136 19.97 8.77 -2.86
C GLU A 136 19.15 7.51 -3.14
N ALA A 137 17.81 7.62 -3.25
CA ALA A 137 16.96 6.53 -3.68
C ALA A 137 17.36 5.99 -5.06
N ARG A 138 17.58 6.87 -6.04
CA ARG A 138 18.02 6.47 -7.39
C ARG A 138 19.41 5.86 -7.40
N LYS A 139 20.33 6.41 -6.64
CA LYS A 139 21.68 5.84 -6.48
C LYS A 139 21.61 4.40 -5.98
N ALA A 140 20.64 4.08 -5.13
CA ALA A 140 20.34 2.73 -4.66
C ALA A 140 19.53 1.89 -5.67
N GLY A 141 19.22 2.40 -6.87
CA GLY A 141 18.43 1.72 -7.90
C GLY A 141 16.92 1.77 -7.69
N ALA A 142 16.43 2.50 -6.68
CA ALA A 142 15.02 2.62 -6.37
C ALA A 142 14.34 3.78 -7.09
N LYS A 143 13.02 3.65 -7.33
CA LYS A 143 12.18 4.75 -7.81
C LYS A 143 11.66 5.56 -6.62
N PRO A 144 11.95 6.87 -6.51
CA PRO A 144 11.36 7.69 -5.47
C PRO A 144 9.88 7.94 -5.73
N ILE A 145 9.08 7.89 -4.67
CA ILE A 145 7.67 8.27 -4.62
C ILE A 145 7.52 9.42 -3.63
N LEU A 146 7.07 10.58 -4.08
CA LEU A 146 6.75 11.67 -3.19
C LEU A 146 5.35 11.47 -2.61
N TYR A 147 5.24 11.54 -1.31
CA TYR A 147 3.98 11.41 -0.59
C TYR A 147 3.34 12.78 -0.43
N LEU A 148 2.51 13.19 -1.38
CA LEU A 148 1.68 14.39 -1.28
C LEU A 148 0.62 14.16 -0.20
N THR A 149 0.85 14.73 0.99
CA THR A 149 -0.02 14.60 2.14
C THR A 149 -1.24 15.52 2.05
N TRP A 150 -2.15 15.42 3.01
CA TRP A 150 -3.39 16.19 3.08
C TRP A 150 -3.24 17.47 3.93
N ALA A 151 -4.12 18.43 3.67
CA ALA A 151 -4.27 19.62 4.50
C ALA A 151 -4.84 19.27 5.88
N ARG A 152 -4.47 20.01 6.91
CA ARG A 152 -5.10 19.88 8.23
C ARG A 152 -6.58 20.28 8.16
N GLN A 153 -7.42 19.63 8.94
CA GLN A 153 -8.87 19.84 8.94
C GLN A 153 -9.24 21.32 9.19
N ALA A 154 -8.52 21.98 10.11
CA ALA A 154 -8.73 23.39 10.42
C ALA A 154 -8.24 24.37 9.33
N ASN A 155 -7.48 23.89 8.34
CA ASN A 155 -6.93 24.74 7.26
C ASN A 155 -6.99 24.02 5.90
N PRO A 156 -8.18 23.80 5.32
CA PRO A 156 -8.33 23.12 4.04
C PRO A 156 -7.63 23.85 2.87
N ALA A 157 -7.46 25.17 2.95
CA ALA A 157 -6.80 25.98 1.93
C ALA A 157 -5.30 25.60 1.76
N MET A 158 -4.70 25.03 2.79
CA MET A 158 -3.33 24.51 2.76
C MET A 158 -3.11 23.48 1.62
N GLN A 159 -4.14 22.77 1.18
CA GLN A 159 -4.00 21.74 0.16
C GLN A 159 -3.47 22.27 -1.15
N ALA A 160 -3.88 23.46 -1.57
CA ALA A 160 -3.40 24.06 -2.83
C ALA A 160 -1.88 24.33 -2.82
N GLN A 161 -1.34 24.69 -1.66
CA GLN A 161 0.10 24.92 -1.49
C GLN A 161 0.86 23.59 -1.48
N LEU A 162 0.34 22.57 -0.79
CA LEU A 162 0.91 21.21 -0.82
C LEU A 162 0.94 20.65 -2.25
N ASP A 163 -0.17 20.78 -2.96
CA ASP A 163 -0.30 20.33 -4.35
C ASP A 163 0.76 20.99 -5.25
N ALA A 164 0.92 22.30 -5.15
CA ALA A 164 1.88 23.06 -5.95
C ALA A 164 3.33 22.64 -5.67
N VAL A 165 3.70 22.53 -4.39
CA VAL A 165 5.07 22.16 -3.98
C VAL A 165 5.41 20.74 -4.40
N TYR A 166 4.57 19.78 -4.10
CA TYR A 166 4.85 18.37 -4.40
C TYR A 166 4.78 18.04 -5.89
N THR A 167 3.85 18.67 -6.64
CA THR A 167 3.81 18.51 -8.11
C THR A 167 5.06 19.10 -8.75
N GLY A 168 5.48 20.30 -8.34
CA GLY A 168 6.72 20.89 -8.81
C GLY A 168 7.94 20.02 -8.52
N LEU A 169 8.02 19.47 -7.30
CA LEU A 169 9.12 18.59 -6.90
C LEU A 169 9.11 17.25 -7.63
N ALA A 170 7.94 16.66 -7.86
CA ALA A 170 7.82 15.41 -8.62
C ALA A 170 8.34 15.59 -10.05
N ASN A 171 7.94 16.69 -10.72
CA ASN A 171 8.42 17.02 -12.06
C ASN A 171 9.93 17.27 -12.07
N GLU A 172 10.43 18.09 -11.16
CA GLU A 172 11.85 18.44 -11.05
C GLU A 172 12.74 17.23 -10.77
N THR A 173 12.30 16.37 -9.85
CA THR A 173 13.08 15.20 -9.44
C THR A 173 12.73 13.94 -10.25
N HIS A 174 11.84 13.99 -11.23
CA HIS A 174 11.31 12.82 -11.95
C HIS A 174 10.86 11.70 -11.02
N ALA A 175 10.32 12.04 -9.85
CA ALA A 175 9.76 11.12 -8.89
C ALA A 175 8.30 10.81 -9.24
N LEU A 176 7.83 9.63 -8.85
CA LEU A 176 6.40 9.36 -8.85
C LEU A 176 5.74 10.24 -7.76
N LEU A 177 4.50 10.64 -7.99
CA LEU A 177 3.71 11.38 -7.01
C LEU A 177 2.55 10.51 -6.53
N ALA A 178 2.48 10.25 -5.22
CA ALA A 178 1.32 9.66 -4.58
C ALA A 178 0.32 10.79 -4.21
N PRO A 179 -0.79 10.97 -4.96
CA PRO A 179 -1.67 12.14 -4.82
C PRO A 179 -2.66 11.98 -3.65
N VAL A 180 -2.16 11.61 -2.47
CA VAL A 180 -3.00 11.29 -1.31
C VAL A 180 -3.83 12.48 -0.86
N GLY A 181 -3.24 13.67 -0.77
CA GLY A 181 -3.97 14.88 -0.39
C GLY A 181 -5.12 15.21 -1.36
N GLN A 182 -4.95 14.92 -2.65
CA GLN A 182 -6.01 15.09 -3.65
C GLN A 182 -7.13 14.06 -3.47
N ALA A 183 -6.80 12.80 -3.16
CA ALA A 183 -7.80 11.78 -2.81
C ALA A 183 -8.57 12.16 -1.54
N TRP A 184 -7.88 12.66 -0.51
CA TRP A 184 -8.50 13.16 0.71
C TRP A 184 -9.44 14.35 0.43
N LYS A 185 -9.02 15.31 -0.39
CA LYS A 185 -9.85 16.45 -0.80
C LYS A 185 -11.15 15.98 -1.49
N GLN A 186 -11.08 14.99 -2.38
CA GLN A 186 -12.26 14.42 -3.03
C GLN A 186 -13.17 13.73 -2.01
N ALA A 187 -12.62 12.92 -1.13
CA ALA A 187 -13.37 12.21 -0.11
C ALA A 187 -14.05 13.16 0.89
N LEU A 188 -13.36 14.22 1.31
CA LEU A 188 -13.91 15.23 2.21
C LEU A 188 -15.02 16.10 1.58
N ALA A 189 -15.12 16.11 0.25
CA ALA A 189 -16.21 16.78 -0.47
C ALA A 189 -17.44 15.87 -0.73
N ALA A 190 -17.33 14.58 -0.40
CA ALA A 190 -18.43 13.62 -0.63
C ALA A 190 -19.55 13.73 0.41
N THR A 191 -20.71 13.17 0.08
CA THR A 191 -21.86 13.06 0.98
C THR A 191 -22.37 11.61 0.96
N PRO A 192 -22.37 10.90 2.10
CA PRO A 192 -21.85 11.34 3.42
C PRO A 192 -20.32 11.51 3.40
N GLN A 193 -19.85 12.44 4.22
CA GLN A 193 -18.42 12.71 4.37
C GLN A 193 -17.76 11.62 5.25
N PRO A 194 -16.69 10.96 4.79
CA PRO A 194 -16.01 9.98 5.62
C PRO A 194 -15.18 10.65 6.73
N HIS A 195 -15.09 9.98 7.88
CA HIS A 195 -14.22 10.40 8.98
C HIS A 195 -12.75 10.03 8.68
N LEU A 196 -11.98 10.95 8.09
CA LEU A 196 -10.59 10.71 7.72
C LEU A 196 -9.59 11.11 8.80
N PHE A 197 -9.94 12.01 9.71
CA PHE A 197 -9.08 12.48 10.80
C PHE A 197 -9.45 11.83 12.13
N ILE A 198 -8.48 11.74 13.03
CA ILE A 198 -8.75 11.60 14.45
C ILE A 198 -9.08 12.98 15.05
N GLU A 199 -9.34 13.04 16.36
CA GLU A 199 -9.81 14.25 17.05
C GLU A 199 -8.90 15.48 16.91
N ASP A 200 -7.60 15.29 16.66
CA ASP A 200 -6.65 16.39 16.51
C ASP A 200 -6.74 17.12 15.16
N GLY A 201 -7.57 16.63 14.23
CA GLY A 201 -7.77 17.22 12.91
C GLY A 201 -6.52 17.23 12.02
N SER A 202 -5.53 16.40 12.35
CA SER A 202 -4.24 16.31 11.65
C SER A 202 -3.89 14.86 11.27
N HIS A 203 -3.86 13.96 12.25
CA HIS A 203 -3.51 12.56 12.03
C HIS A 203 -4.67 11.76 11.42
N PRO A 204 -4.34 10.70 10.67
CA PRO A 204 -5.35 9.92 9.98
C PRO A 204 -6.10 8.99 10.94
N SER A 205 -7.41 8.93 10.81
CA SER A 205 -8.21 7.82 11.31
C SER A 205 -7.85 6.52 10.57
N TYR A 206 -8.48 5.41 10.93
CA TYR A 206 -8.31 4.17 10.16
C TYR A 206 -8.78 4.33 8.70
N SER A 207 -9.92 5.00 8.47
CA SER A 207 -10.44 5.30 7.13
C SER A 207 -9.47 6.18 6.33
N GLY A 208 -8.86 7.18 6.97
CA GLY A 208 -7.84 8.02 6.35
C GLY A 208 -6.59 7.24 5.95
N SER A 209 -6.11 6.35 6.81
CA SER A 209 -4.99 5.46 6.47
C SER A 209 -5.34 4.45 5.39
N TYR A 210 -6.58 3.92 5.37
CA TYR A 210 -7.03 3.00 4.33
C TYR A 210 -7.11 3.68 2.96
N LEU A 211 -7.66 4.91 2.88
CA LEU A 211 -7.63 5.72 1.67
C LEU A 211 -6.19 5.93 1.18
N THR A 212 -5.30 6.28 2.09
CA THR A 212 -3.88 6.50 1.80
C THR A 212 -3.20 5.22 1.28
N ALA A 213 -3.44 4.09 1.93
CA ALA A 213 -2.93 2.78 1.49
C ALA A 213 -3.44 2.42 0.10
N SER A 214 -4.73 2.71 -0.18
CA SER A 214 -5.34 2.50 -1.49
C SER A 214 -4.65 3.31 -2.59
N VAL A 215 -4.27 4.56 -2.32
CA VAL A 215 -3.48 5.38 -3.26
C VAL A 215 -2.11 4.76 -3.53
N PHE A 216 -1.38 4.36 -2.49
CA PHE A 216 -0.07 3.71 -2.68
C PHE A 216 -0.17 2.39 -3.42
N TYR A 217 -1.14 1.55 -3.05
CA TYR A 217 -1.37 0.29 -3.76
C TYR A 217 -1.60 0.53 -5.25
N SER A 218 -2.56 1.41 -5.57
CA SER A 218 -2.90 1.71 -6.97
C SER A 218 -1.75 2.34 -7.75
N LEU A 219 -0.95 3.20 -7.11
CA LEU A 219 0.24 3.80 -7.75
C LEU A 219 1.31 2.75 -8.06
N ILE A 220 1.57 1.84 -7.13
CA ILE A 220 2.63 0.82 -7.26
C ILE A 220 2.25 -0.26 -8.28
N TYR A 221 0.98 -0.68 -8.29
CA TYR A 221 0.52 -1.80 -9.11
C TYR A 221 -0.18 -1.37 -10.41
N GLY A 222 -0.60 -0.12 -10.55
CA GLY A 222 -1.30 0.40 -11.73
C GLY A 222 -2.75 -0.12 -11.87
N VAL A 223 -3.34 -0.64 -10.79
CA VAL A 223 -4.68 -1.22 -10.75
C VAL A 223 -5.46 -0.73 -9.53
N GLN A 224 -6.77 -0.93 -9.54
CA GLN A 224 -7.60 -0.65 -8.37
C GLN A 224 -7.22 -1.55 -7.18
N PRO A 225 -7.39 -1.07 -5.92
CA PRO A 225 -7.16 -1.88 -4.75
C PRO A 225 -8.07 -3.13 -4.74
N PRO A 226 -7.62 -4.26 -4.18
CA PRO A 226 -8.44 -5.44 -3.99
C PRO A 226 -9.56 -5.18 -2.96
N ALA A 227 -10.55 -6.06 -2.92
CA ALA A 227 -11.51 -6.06 -1.83
C ALA A 227 -10.79 -6.11 -0.46
N PRO A 228 -11.31 -5.45 0.57
CA PRO A 228 -10.66 -5.42 1.88
C PRO A 228 -10.57 -6.85 2.46
N SER A 229 -9.44 -7.14 3.12
CA SER A 229 -9.29 -8.36 3.91
C SER A 229 -10.33 -8.43 5.03
N SER A 230 -10.52 -9.60 5.63
CA SER A 230 -11.43 -9.74 6.77
C SER A 230 -11.05 -8.84 7.95
N GLU A 231 -9.76 -8.59 8.19
CA GLU A 231 -9.29 -7.64 9.22
C GLU A 231 -9.70 -6.20 8.88
N GLN A 232 -9.57 -5.80 7.63
CA GLN A 232 -9.95 -4.46 7.16
C GLN A 232 -11.47 -4.28 7.15
N ALA A 233 -12.21 -5.30 6.68
CA ALA A 233 -13.67 -5.33 6.66
C ALA A 233 -14.31 -5.31 8.07
N ALA A 234 -13.61 -5.79 9.08
CA ALA A 234 -14.03 -5.67 10.48
C ALA A 234 -13.98 -4.23 11.01
N ARG A 235 -13.24 -3.34 10.35
CA ARG A 235 -13.04 -1.93 10.74
C ARG A 235 -13.69 -0.93 9.80
N LEU A 236 -14.01 -1.34 8.57
CA LEU A 236 -14.66 -0.54 7.53
C LEU A 236 -15.77 -1.37 6.90
N ASP A 237 -16.98 -0.84 6.85
CA ASP A 237 -18.04 -1.48 6.07
C ASP A 237 -17.70 -1.48 4.57
N HIS A 238 -18.44 -2.30 3.82
CA HIS A 238 -18.19 -2.50 2.39
C HIS A 238 -18.34 -1.20 1.58
N ASP A 239 -19.38 -0.41 1.86
CA ASP A 239 -19.67 0.80 1.09
C ASP A 239 -18.63 1.87 1.34
N SER A 240 -18.24 2.06 2.61
CA SER A 240 -17.15 2.96 3.00
C SER A 240 -15.82 2.56 2.35
N SER A 241 -15.45 1.28 2.40
CA SER A 241 -14.19 0.82 1.80
C SER A 241 -14.17 0.99 0.28
N SER A 242 -15.27 0.67 -0.40
CA SER A 242 -15.41 0.84 -1.86
C SER A 242 -15.34 2.30 -2.28
N ALA A 243 -15.99 3.19 -1.54
CA ALA A 243 -15.94 4.63 -1.79
C ALA A 243 -14.50 5.17 -1.65
N LEU A 244 -13.80 4.80 -0.57
CA LEU A 244 -12.41 5.21 -0.34
C LEU A 244 -11.47 4.70 -1.44
N GLN A 245 -11.62 3.46 -1.89
CA GLN A 245 -10.88 2.91 -3.02
C GLN A 245 -11.17 3.69 -4.31
N GLY A 246 -12.44 4.07 -4.54
CA GLY A 246 -12.85 4.90 -5.66
C GLY A 246 -12.16 6.26 -5.67
N PHE A 247 -12.09 6.98 -4.53
CA PHE A 247 -11.38 8.25 -4.42
C PHE A 247 -9.87 8.09 -4.70
N ALA A 248 -9.25 7.02 -4.17
CA ALA A 248 -7.85 6.72 -4.43
C ALA A 248 -7.59 6.54 -5.93
N TRP A 249 -8.37 5.70 -6.59
CA TRP A 249 -8.22 5.43 -8.01
C TRP A 249 -8.46 6.66 -8.87
N ASN A 250 -9.53 7.43 -8.60
CA ASN A 250 -9.88 8.63 -9.34
C ASN A 250 -8.79 9.71 -9.24
N SER A 251 -8.14 9.84 -8.08
CA SER A 251 -7.04 10.80 -7.91
C SER A 251 -5.84 10.50 -8.80
N LEU A 252 -5.52 9.21 -9.00
CA LEU A 252 -4.44 8.76 -9.90
C LEU A 252 -4.82 8.95 -11.37
N GLN A 253 -6.07 8.63 -11.75
CA GLN A 253 -6.55 8.85 -13.12
C GLN A 253 -6.54 10.33 -13.51
N ALA A 254 -6.96 11.21 -12.60
CA ALA A 254 -6.92 12.66 -12.81
C ALA A 254 -5.48 13.17 -13.00
N GLN A 255 -4.53 12.63 -12.24
CA GLN A 255 -3.11 12.97 -12.38
C GLN A 255 -2.54 12.50 -13.72
N ASP A 256 -2.82 11.27 -14.14
CA ASP A 256 -2.36 10.74 -15.43
C ASP A 256 -2.94 11.56 -16.62
N LEU A 257 -4.23 11.91 -16.55
CA LEU A 257 -4.86 12.76 -17.54
C LEU A 257 -4.20 14.14 -17.60
N ALA A 258 -3.94 14.77 -16.45
CA ALA A 258 -3.25 16.07 -16.39
C ALA A 258 -1.85 16.00 -17.00
N LEU A 259 -1.10 14.93 -16.76
CA LEU A 259 0.22 14.72 -17.37
C LEU A 259 0.13 14.53 -18.91
N ARG A 260 -0.89 13.85 -19.40
CA ARG A 260 -1.09 13.64 -20.84
C ARG A 260 -1.53 14.89 -21.59
N THR A 261 -2.23 15.82 -20.91
CA THR A 261 -2.69 17.09 -21.50
C THR A 261 -1.62 18.16 -21.56
N VAL A 262 -0.49 18.01 -20.85
CA VAL A 262 0.67 18.90 -21.01
C VAL A 262 1.31 18.65 -22.38
N PRO A 263 1.48 19.66 -23.23
CA PRO A 263 2.14 19.54 -24.54
C PRO A 263 3.51 18.87 -24.40
N ALA A 264 3.83 17.95 -25.33
CA ALA A 264 5.07 17.17 -25.29
C ALA A 264 6.33 18.06 -25.22
N GLU A 265 6.26 19.24 -25.83
CA GLU A 265 7.33 20.25 -25.86
C GLU A 265 7.63 20.80 -24.44
N LEU A 266 6.63 20.88 -23.57
CA LEU A 266 6.80 21.35 -22.18
C LEU A 266 7.26 20.25 -21.22
N ARG A 267 7.23 18.98 -21.65
CA ARG A 267 7.69 17.86 -20.83
C ARG A 267 9.21 17.66 -20.86
N THR A 268 9.89 18.26 -21.84
CA THR A 268 11.31 18.02 -22.14
C THR A 268 12.19 19.28 -22.02
N LEU A 269 11.68 20.37 -21.44
CA LEU A 269 12.52 21.56 -21.25
C LEU A 269 13.68 21.21 -20.30
N PRO A 270 14.94 21.30 -20.77
CA PRO A 270 16.08 21.16 -19.89
C PRO A 270 16.05 22.30 -18.88
N ILE A 271 16.22 21.98 -17.61
CA ILE A 271 16.38 22.96 -16.55
C ILE A 271 17.70 23.70 -16.86
N THR A 272 17.61 24.89 -17.48
CA THR A 272 18.75 25.80 -17.57
C THR A 272 19.14 26.16 -16.14
N ALA A 273 20.26 25.58 -15.70
CA ALA A 273 20.91 26.01 -14.48
C ALA A 273 21.28 27.46 -14.63
N THR A 274 20.52 28.35 -14.02
CA THR A 274 20.96 29.74 -13.80
C THR A 274 22.10 29.68 -12.79
N ARG A 275 23.28 30.13 -13.23
CA ARG A 275 24.52 30.26 -12.46
C ARG A 275 24.34 31.20 -11.27
#